data_2e21a2de4da31b2e56a4faffb66c60d9
#
_entry.id   2e21a2de4da31b2e56a4faffb66c60d9
#
_cell.length_a   1.000
_cell.length_b   1.000
_cell.length_c   1.000
_cell.angle_alpha   90.00
_cell.angle_beta   90.00
_cell.angle_gamma   90.00
#
_symmetry.space_group_name_H-M   'P 1'
#
loop_
_entity.id
_entity.type
_entity.pdbx_description
1 polymer ?
#
loop_
_entity_poly.entity_id
_entity_poly.type
_entity_poly.pdbx_seq_one_letter_code
_entity_poly.pdbx_strand_id
1 'polypeptide(L)'
;MTPNQIAGRIIELNELLESLREEALARFNSFMPGKGLLSFHAHIGMYNNTFVDSVRTRFGGPEEFIAKWVHGLHASLDALRANGKTSYQGRLYGAEVVLRCLQDDVLRKYTLTFLERNFYRNYIERTRHKPDDALWSVWFGAGNLSWGLVIAPALRNNEWTNDKSQMRRERYTYWTIEHVLAAGLIDPDSPNPMRFDSLPQFVTFYRSVLKRVSVSPYEQAISDRYLDYLSSSRTPLAEPLLIPEFRYAGKEKKHEFRLDFTVLNGHTLDLTGFEISPASTHVSVKKAGEKTQTQLNAELREAWEHEMKKRNDYFQKFGVSVVTFTDSHLTDIDACFDVIRERLMARSTGPVSLDAALKSLQDSYGIGV
;
A
#
# COMPACT_ATOMS: atom_id res chain seq x y z
N MET A 1 -21.47 0.23 3.63
CA MET A 1 -22.42 -0.82 4.10
C MET A 1 -22.29 -0.95 5.60
N THR A 2 -23.38 -1.15 6.31
CA THR A 2 -23.37 -1.44 7.74
C THR A 2 -22.97 -2.90 7.99
N PRO A 3 -22.49 -3.26 9.20
CA PRO A 3 -22.19 -4.66 9.55
C PRO A 3 -23.37 -5.63 9.27
N ASN A 4 -24.61 -5.20 9.55
CA ASN A 4 -25.79 -6.01 9.29
C ASN A 4 -26.05 -6.24 7.80
N GLN A 5 -25.84 -5.22 6.96
CA GLN A 5 -25.96 -5.36 5.50
C GLN A 5 -24.89 -6.29 4.94
N ILE A 6 -23.68 -6.25 5.49
CA ILE A 6 -22.58 -7.15 5.10
C ILE A 6 -22.89 -8.58 5.52
N ALA A 7 -23.37 -8.78 6.75
CA ALA A 7 -23.78 -10.11 7.24
C ALA A 7 -24.93 -10.69 6.38
N GLY A 8 -25.94 -9.89 6.07
CA GLY A 8 -27.04 -10.29 5.17
C GLY A 8 -26.52 -10.72 3.79
N ARG A 9 -25.60 -9.93 3.21
CA ARG A 9 -25.02 -10.27 1.89
C ARG A 9 -24.21 -11.57 1.92
N ILE A 10 -23.50 -11.84 3.01
CA ILE A 10 -22.77 -13.11 3.15
C ILE A 10 -23.73 -14.30 3.22
N ILE A 11 -24.88 -14.16 3.89
CA ILE A 11 -25.91 -15.22 3.96
C ILE A 11 -26.44 -15.50 2.55
N GLU A 12 -26.86 -14.49 1.81
CA GLU A 12 -27.34 -14.62 0.42
C GLU A 12 -26.31 -15.33 -0.48
N LEU A 13 -25.04 -14.92 -0.38
CA LEU A 13 -23.95 -15.51 -1.19
C LEU A 13 -23.67 -16.97 -0.78
N ASN A 14 -23.80 -17.31 0.50
CA ASN A 14 -23.68 -18.70 0.94
C ASN A 14 -24.82 -19.57 0.40
N GLU A 15 -26.05 -19.08 0.43
CA GLU A 15 -27.23 -19.76 -0.13
C GLU A 15 -27.05 -20.01 -1.64
N LEU A 16 -26.59 -18.99 -2.37
CA LEU A 16 -26.30 -19.12 -3.80
C LEU A 16 -25.18 -20.14 -4.07
N LEU A 17 -24.10 -20.12 -3.30
CA LEU A 17 -23.02 -21.12 -3.42
C LEU A 17 -23.51 -22.53 -3.11
N GLU A 18 -24.37 -22.70 -2.12
CA GLU A 18 -24.93 -24.01 -1.77
C GLU A 18 -25.85 -24.52 -2.90
N SER A 19 -26.68 -23.63 -3.50
CA SER A 19 -27.54 -24.02 -4.63
C SER A 19 -26.77 -24.46 -5.88
N LEU A 20 -25.57 -23.94 -6.08
CA LEU A 20 -24.71 -24.27 -7.24
C LEU A 20 -23.74 -25.43 -6.94
N ARG A 21 -23.63 -25.86 -5.70
CA ARG A 21 -22.55 -26.71 -5.19
C ARG A 21 -22.41 -28.04 -5.93
N GLU A 22 -23.47 -28.80 -6.05
CA GLU A 22 -23.43 -30.15 -6.62
C GLU A 22 -23.07 -30.10 -8.10
N GLU A 23 -23.71 -29.22 -8.86
CA GLU A 23 -23.43 -29.04 -10.28
C GLU A 23 -22.00 -28.52 -10.51
N ALA A 24 -21.57 -27.51 -9.75
CA ALA A 24 -20.21 -26.97 -9.85
C ALA A 24 -19.16 -28.06 -9.53
N LEU A 25 -19.39 -28.88 -8.51
CA LEU A 25 -18.47 -29.95 -8.18
C LEU A 25 -18.41 -31.03 -9.27
N ALA A 26 -19.55 -31.39 -9.85
CA ALA A 26 -19.61 -32.35 -10.95
C ALA A 26 -18.82 -31.84 -12.18
N ARG A 27 -19.02 -30.57 -12.57
CA ARG A 27 -18.29 -29.95 -13.65
C ARG A 27 -16.79 -29.78 -13.35
N PHE A 28 -16.42 -29.42 -12.12
CA PHE A 28 -15.02 -29.37 -11.70
C PHE A 28 -14.33 -30.72 -11.81
N ASN A 29 -15.02 -31.78 -11.39
CA ASN A 29 -14.50 -33.15 -11.48
C ASN A 29 -14.33 -33.68 -12.94
N SER A 30 -15.01 -33.09 -13.93
CA SER A 30 -14.84 -33.49 -15.33
C SER A 30 -13.43 -33.27 -15.84
N PHE A 31 -12.71 -32.27 -15.32
CA PHE A 31 -11.30 -31.99 -15.69
C PHE A 31 -10.31 -32.09 -14.52
N MET A 32 -10.82 -32.20 -13.28
CA MET A 32 -10.04 -32.43 -12.05
C MET A 32 -10.55 -33.68 -11.32
N PRO A 33 -10.40 -34.90 -11.90
CA PRO A 33 -11.00 -36.09 -11.36
C PRO A 33 -10.61 -36.41 -9.93
N GLY A 34 -11.59 -36.79 -9.10
CA GLY A 34 -11.39 -37.17 -7.70
C GLY A 34 -11.10 -35.99 -6.76
N LYS A 35 -11.30 -34.75 -7.21
CA LYS A 35 -11.11 -33.58 -6.36
C LYS A 35 -12.45 -33.12 -5.75
N GLY A 36 -12.45 -32.92 -4.44
CA GLY A 36 -13.62 -32.43 -3.72
C GLY A 36 -13.71 -30.89 -3.69
N LEU A 37 -14.78 -30.42 -3.08
CA LEU A 37 -15.09 -28.98 -2.94
C LEU A 37 -13.95 -28.19 -2.27
N LEU A 38 -13.27 -28.78 -1.28
CA LEU A 38 -12.11 -28.14 -0.64
C LEU A 38 -10.98 -27.86 -1.63
N SER A 39 -10.73 -28.78 -2.56
CA SER A 39 -9.73 -28.58 -3.61
C SER A 39 -10.16 -27.48 -4.57
N PHE A 40 -11.43 -27.43 -4.94
CA PHE A 40 -11.96 -26.36 -5.77
C PHE A 40 -11.82 -24.99 -5.09
N HIS A 41 -12.26 -24.89 -3.85
CA HIS A 41 -12.11 -23.66 -3.05
C HIS A 41 -10.64 -23.26 -2.86
N ALA A 42 -9.74 -24.23 -2.71
CA ALA A 42 -8.32 -23.95 -2.62
C ALA A 42 -7.75 -23.31 -3.89
N HIS A 43 -8.18 -23.77 -5.07
CA HIS A 43 -7.75 -23.15 -6.34
C HIS A 43 -8.24 -21.71 -6.47
N ILE A 44 -9.48 -21.42 -6.06
CA ILE A 44 -10.02 -20.05 -6.09
C ILE A 44 -9.40 -19.21 -4.97
N GLY A 45 -9.44 -19.70 -3.74
CA GLY A 45 -9.13 -18.92 -2.52
C GLY A 45 -7.64 -18.74 -2.26
N MET A 46 -6.81 -19.79 -2.47
CA MET A 46 -5.36 -19.68 -2.27
C MET A 46 -4.68 -18.69 -3.22
N TYR A 47 -5.28 -18.41 -4.37
CA TYR A 47 -4.75 -17.47 -5.35
C TYR A 47 -5.16 -16.00 -5.11
N ASN A 48 -5.85 -15.69 -4.04
CA ASN A 48 -6.18 -14.31 -3.70
C ASN A 48 -4.95 -13.41 -3.61
N ASN A 49 -3.87 -13.90 -3.03
CA ASN A 49 -2.62 -13.15 -2.91
C ASN A 49 -1.66 -13.36 -4.10
N THR A 50 -1.93 -14.32 -4.97
CA THR A 50 -1.13 -14.56 -6.18
C THR A 50 -1.61 -13.69 -7.34
N PHE A 51 -2.92 -13.56 -7.52
CA PHE A 51 -3.50 -12.77 -8.59
C PHE A 51 -3.82 -11.34 -8.17
N VAL A 52 -4.00 -11.09 -6.89
CA VAL A 52 -4.18 -9.75 -6.36
C VAL A 52 -3.50 -9.65 -5.01
N ASP A 53 -2.65 -8.66 -4.85
CA ASP A 53 -2.11 -8.35 -3.53
C ASP A 53 -3.24 -7.83 -2.64
N SER A 54 -3.93 -8.81 -2.01
CA SER A 54 -5.07 -8.51 -1.15
C SER A 54 -4.68 -7.82 0.14
N VAL A 55 -3.43 -7.66 0.41
CA VAL A 55 -2.92 -7.00 1.61
C VAL A 55 -2.59 -5.53 1.33
N ARG A 56 -1.97 -5.25 0.19
CA ARG A 56 -1.49 -3.91 -0.16
C ARG A 56 -2.44 -3.11 -1.06
N THR A 57 -3.40 -3.77 -1.74
CA THR A 57 -4.32 -3.08 -2.63
C THR A 57 -5.59 -2.64 -1.91
N ARG A 58 -6.03 -1.41 -2.06
CA ARG A 58 -7.32 -0.92 -1.61
C ARG A 58 -8.38 -1.21 -2.68
N PHE A 59 -9.59 -1.58 -2.26
CA PHE A 59 -10.72 -1.80 -3.17
C PHE A 59 -11.90 -0.95 -2.76
N GLY A 60 -12.57 -0.37 -3.73
CA GLY A 60 -13.81 0.37 -3.54
C GLY A 60 -15.03 -0.55 -3.29
N GLY A 61 -14.91 -1.82 -3.68
CA GLY A 61 -15.98 -2.80 -3.53
C GLY A 61 -15.58 -4.20 -4.02
N PRO A 62 -16.50 -5.17 -3.95
CA PRO A 62 -16.26 -6.54 -4.38
C PRO A 62 -15.96 -6.65 -5.87
N GLU A 63 -16.61 -5.84 -6.69
CA GLU A 63 -16.43 -5.83 -8.14
C GLU A 63 -15.00 -5.44 -8.53
N GLU A 64 -14.46 -4.37 -7.93
CA GLU A 64 -13.07 -3.97 -8.15
C GLU A 64 -12.08 -5.03 -7.66
N PHE A 65 -12.38 -5.68 -6.53
CA PHE A 65 -11.56 -6.79 -6.03
C PHE A 65 -11.50 -7.94 -7.05
N ILE A 66 -12.66 -8.36 -7.56
CA ILE A 66 -12.75 -9.46 -8.52
C ILE A 66 -12.08 -9.06 -9.83
N ALA A 67 -12.29 -7.84 -10.33
CA ALA A 67 -11.67 -7.34 -11.55
C ALA A 67 -10.14 -7.35 -11.47
N LYS A 68 -9.56 -6.88 -10.36
CA LYS A 68 -8.11 -6.93 -10.14
C LYS A 68 -7.58 -8.37 -10.00
N TRP A 69 -8.38 -9.25 -9.38
CA TRP A 69 -8.04 -10.67 -9.30
C TRP A 69 -8.03 -11.33 -10.69
N VAL A 70 -9.00 -11.05 -11.56
CA VAL A 70 -9.05 -11.52 -12.96
C VAL A 70 -7.86 -10.98 -13.77
N HIS A 71 -7.51 -9.72 -13.56
CA HIS A 71 -6.32 -9.10 -14.17
C HIS A 71 -5.02 -9.83 -13.79
N GLY A 72 -4.86 -10.15 -12.51
CA GLY A 72 -3.69 -10.89 -12.04
C GLY A 72 -3.66 -12.34 -12.53
N LEU A 73 -4.82 -12.97 -12.69
CA LEU A 73 -4.93 -14.27 -13.37
C LEU A 73 -4.44 -14.15 -14.81
N HIS A 74 -4.89 -13.15 -15.56
CA HIS A 74 -4.46 -12.90 -16.93
C HIS A 74 -2.93 -12.75 -17.03
N ALA A 75 -2.34 -11.89 -16.20
CA ALA A 75 -0.90 -11.71 -16.14
C ALA A 75 -0.14 -13.02 -15.83
N SER A 76 -0.69 -13.85 -14.93
CA SER A 76 -0.11 -15.16 -14.59
C SER A 76 -0.15 -16.14 -15.76
N LEU A 77 -1.23 -16.13 -16.54
CA LEU A 77 -1.36 -16.96 -17.74
C LEU A 77 -0.41 -16.51 -18.85
N ASP A 78 -0.27 -15.19 -19.06
CA ASP A 78 0.68 -14.64 -20.03
C ASP A 78 2.13 -15.00 -19.66
N ALA A 79 2.48 -14.94 -18.38
CA ALA A 79 3.78 -15.38 -17.91
C ALA A 79 4.04 -16.87 -18.13
N LEU A 80 3.03 -17.74 -17.95
CA LEU A 80 3.13 -19.16 -18.25
C LEU A 80 3.35 -19.40 -19.75
N ARG A 81 2.62 -18.70 -20.63
CA ARG A 81 2.79 -18.77 -22.08
C ARG A 81 4.17 -18.33 -22.53
N ALA A 82 4.62 -17.16 -22.03
CA ALA A 82 5.92 -16.61 -22.37
C ALA A 82 7.08 -17.55 -22.00
N ASN A 83 6.91 -18.33 -20.94
CA ASN A 83 7.90 -19.32 -20.47
C ASN A 83 7.73 -20.70 -21.14
N GLY A 84 6.81 -20.87 -22.10
CA GLY A 84 6.54 -22.16 -22.76
C GLY A 84 5.99 -23.24 -21.80
N LYS A 85 5.45 -22.83 -20.63
CA LYS A 85 4.98 -23.78 -19.62
C LYS A 85 3.47 -23.89 -19.66
N THR A 86 2.97 -25.00 -20.17
CA THR A 86 1.54 -25.32 -20.23
C THR A 86 1.11 -26.36 -19.19
N SER A 87 2.06 -27.13 -18.65
CA SER A 87 1.78 -28.06 -17.57
C SER A 87 3.06 -28.46 -16.83
N TYR A 88 2.93 -28.88 -15.58
CA TYR A 88 4.01 -29.44 -14.78
C TYR A 88 3.71 -30.92 -14.49
N GLN A 89 4.56 -31.81 -14.95
CA GLN A 89 4.37 -33.27 -14.80
C GLN A 89 2.99 -33.76 -15.26
N GLY A 90 2.47 -33.24 -16.38
CA GLY A 90 1.15 -33.58 -16.92
C GLY A 90 -0.04 -32.99 -16.12
N ARG A 91 0.22 -32.16 -15.14
CA ARG A 91 -0.83 -31.47 -14.38
C ARG A 91 -0.90 -29.98 -14.76
N LEU A 92 -2.12 -29.47 -14.86
CA LEU A 92 -2.36 -28.05 -15.12
C LEU A 92 -1.78 -27.19 -13.98
N TYR A 93 -1.20 -26.06 -14.33
CA TYR A 93 -0.89 -25.02 -13.33
C TYR A 93 -2.16 -24.48 -12.71
N GLY A 94 -2.06 -23.96 -11.49
CA GLY A 94 -3.22 -23.44 -10.78
C GLY A 94 -3.98 -22.35 -11.54
N ALA A 95 -3.27 -21.47 -12.25
CA ALA A 95 -3.90 -20.44 -13.10
C ALA A 95 -4.73 -21.05 -14.25
N GLU A 96 -4.25 -22.14 -14.87
CA GLU A 96 -4.99 -22.83 -15.94
C GLU A 96 -6.21 -23.58 -15.42
N VAL A 97 -6.16 -24.13 -14.20
CA VAL A 97 -7.33 -24.71 -13.54
C VAL A 97 -8.41 -23.64 -13.33
N VAL A 98 -8.01 -22.48 -12.85
CA VAL A 98 -8.93 -21.36 -12.64
C VAL A 98 -9.47 -20.82 -13.97
N LEU A 99 -8.63 -20.74 -15.01
CA LEU A 99 -9.07 -20.36 -16.35
C LEU A 99 -10.19 -21.28 -16.85
N ARG A 100 -10.02 -22.61 -16.72
CA ARG A 100 -11.06 -23.59 -17.08
C ARG A 100 -12.35 -23.42 -16.28
N CYS A 101 -12.22 -23.09 -14.98
CA CYS A 101 -13.39 -22.74 -14.18
C CYS A 101 -14.14 -21.51 -14.72
N LEU A 102 -13.42 -20.50 -15.22
CA LEU A 102 -14.04 -19.31 -15.81
C LEU A 102 -14.60 -19.53 -17.22
N GLN A 103 -14.18 -20.59 -17.91
CA GLN A 103 -14.71 -20.96 -19.25
C GLN A 103 -16.06 -21.67 -19.17
N ASP A 104 -16.40 -22.29 -18.04
CA ASP A 104 -17.69 -22.96 -17.82
C ASP A 104 -18.63 -22.02 -17.06
N ASP A 105 -19.86 -21.87 -17.53
CA ASP A 105 -20.81 -20.90 -16.99
C ASP A 105 -21.15 -21.11 -15.51
N VAL A 106 -21.33 -22.37 -15.10
CA VAL A 106 -21.67 -22.70 -13.71
C VAL A 106 -20.48 -22.49 -12.80
N LEU A 107 -19.30 -22.96 -13.24
CA LEU A 107 -18.06 -22.78 -12.47
C LEU A 107 -17.65 -21.31 -12.40
N ARG A 108 -17.85 -20.54 -13.46
CA ARG A 108 -17.64 -19.09 -13.46
C ARG A 108 -18.53 -18.41 -12.45
N LYS A 109 -19.85 -18.66 -12.50
CA LYS A 109 -20.79 -18.12 -11.54
C LYS A 109 -20.41 -18.48 -10.11
N TYR A 110 -20.05 -19.74 -9.87
CA TYR A 110 -19.61 -20.20 -8.57
C TYR A 110 -18.33 -19.47 -8.12
N THR A 111 -17.33 -19.37 -8.99
CA THR A 111 -16.04 -18.73 -8.71
C THR A 111 -16.21 -17.25 -8.36
N LEU A 112 -16.97 -16.50 -9.15
CA LEU A 112 -17.21 -15.09 -8.92
C LEU A 112 -18.00 -14.86 -7.63
N THR A 113 -19.02 -15.67 -7.35
CA THR A 113 -19.79 -15.63 -6.09
C THR A 113 -18.89 -15.94 -4.88
N PHE A 114 -18.01 -16.93 -5.02
CA PHE A 114 -17.05 -17.27 -3.96
C PHE A 114 -16.07 -16.13 -3.66
N LEU A 115 -15.57 -15.44 -4.69
CA LEU A 115 -14.70 -14.28 -4.53
C LEU A 115 -15.44 -13.10 -3.86
N GLU A 116 -16.66 -12.83 -4.29
CA GLU A 116 -17.51 -11.80 -3.67
C GLU A 116 -17.76 -12.09 -2.19
N ARG A 117 -18.14 -13.33 -1.86
CA ARG A 117 -18.31 -13.74 -0.46
C ARG A 117 -17.00 -13.56 0.33
N ASN A 118 -15.88 -13.94 -0.22
CA ASN A 118 -14.58 -13.79 0.46
C ASN A 118 -14.24 -12.32 0.71
N PHE A 119 -14.58 -11.42 -0.21
CA PHE A 119 -14.45 -9.99 0.01
C PHE A 119 -15.24 -9.55 1.25
N TYR A 120 -16.50 -9.92 1.36
CA TYR A 120 -17.36 -9.54 2.50
C TYR A 120 -16.95 -10.23 3.80
N ARG A 121 -16.54 -11.49 3.78
CA ARG A 121 -16.04 -12.20 4.98
C ARG A 121 -14.80 -11.51 5.56
N ASN A 122 -13.87 -11.16 4.70
CA ASN A 122 -12.68 -10.42 5.13
C ASN A 122 -13.04 -9.01 5.61
N TYR A 123 -14.05 -8.37 5.03
CA TYR A 123 -14.54 -7.07 5.45
C TYR A 123 -15.10 -7.09 6.86
N ILE A 124 -15.94 -8.10 7.20
CA ILE A 124 -16.52 -8.23 8.54
C ILE A 124 -15.45 -8.53 9.59
N GLU A 125 -14.51 -9.43 9.31
CA GLU A 125 -13.43 -9.74 10.23
C GLU A 125 -12.59 -8.52 10.57
N ARG A 126 -12.43 -7.60 9.63
CA ARG A 126 -11.72 -6.34 9.80
C ARG A 126 -12.47 -5.28 10.57
N THR A 127 -13.80 -5.36 10.57
CA THR A 127 -14.65 -4.40 11.31
C THR A 127 -15.01 -4.88 12.70
N ARG A 128 -14.68 -6.14 13.07
CA ARG A 128 -14.86 -6.62 14.43
C ARG A 128 -13.88 -5.96 15.37
N HIS A 129 -14.39 -5.49 16.50
CA HIS A 129 -13.65 -5.03 17.68
C HIS A 129 -12.18 -4.78 17.46
N LYS A 130 -11.87 -3.62 16.89
CA LYS A 130 -10.48 -3.16 16.92
C LYS A 130 -10.13 -2.91 18.37
N PRO A 131 -9.00 -3.41 18.86
CA PRO A 131 -8.54 -3.02 20.16
C PRO A 131 -8.43 -1.50 20.22
N ASP A 132 -8.91 -0.91 21.29
CA ASP A 132 -8.79 0.53 21.55
C ASP A 132 -7.32 0.95 21.71
N ASP A 133 -6.44 -0.03 21.87
CA ASP A 133 -5.01 0.21 21.97
C ASP A 133 -4.35 0.47 20.64
N ALA A 134 -3.50 1.44 20.66
CA ALA A 134 -2.60 1.80 19.59
C ALA A 134 -1.49 0.76 19.33
N LEU A 135 -1.83 -0.51 19.22
CA LEU A 135 -0.88 -1.59 18.89
C LEU A 135 -0.17 -1.37 17.55
N TRP A 136 -0.65 -0.41 16.78
CA TRP A 136 -0.31 -0.24 15.37
C TRP A 136 -0.13 1.20 15.03
N SER A 137 1.12 1.61 14.95
CA SER A 137 1.45 2.95 14.56
C SER A 137 2.62 2.94 13.61
N VAL A 138 2.55 3.76 12.60
CA VAL A 138 3.75 4.31 11.98
C VAL A 138 4.21 5.43 12.84
N TRP A 139 5.51 5.45 13.07
CA TRP A 139 6.17 6.43 13.90
C TRP A 139 6.96 7.42 13.05
N PHE A 140 6.95 8.67 13.47
CA PHE A 140 7.68 9.75 12.80
C PHE A 140 8.12 10.80 13.83
N GLY A 141 9.05 11.65 13.43
CA GLY A 141 9.64 12.67 14.28
C GLY A 141 11.09 12.39 14.66
N ALA A 142 11.82 13.42 15.08
CA ALA A 142 13.25 13.38 15.39
C ALA A 142 13.52 13.49 16.89
N GLY A 143 14.63 12.95 17.35
CA GLY A 143 15.07 13.00 18.73
C GLY A 143 14.04 12.38 19.69
N ASN A 144 13.70 13.11 20.74
CA ASN A 144 12.71 12.70 21.73
C ASN A 144 11.27 13.07 21.31
N LEU A 145 11.11 13.85 20.24
CA LEU A 145 9.81 14.21 19.70
C LEU A 145 9.38 13.16 18.69
N SER A 146 8.41 12.33 19.04
CA SER A 146 7.87 11.33 18.14
C SER A 146 6.38 11.17 18.30
N TRP A 147 5.71 10.91 17.17
CA TRP A 147 4.28 10.66 17.10
C TRP A 147 4.01 9.37 16.37
N GLY A 148 2.94 8.70 16.76
CA GLY A 148 2.42 7.54 16.06
C GLY A 148 1.10 7.84 15.38
N LEU A 149 0.93 7.37 14.15
CA LEU A 149 -0.37 7.31 13.50
C LEU A 149 -0.85 5.86 13.51
N VAL A 150 -2.01 5.65 14.14
CA VAL A 150 -2.60 4.31 14.26
C VAL A 150 -2.96 3.76 12.89
N ILE A 151 -2.55 2.52 12.64
CA ILE A 151 -3.02 1.71 11.52
C ILE A 151 -3.89 0.58 12.02
N ALA A 152 -4.85 0.15 11.20
CA ALA A 152 -5.73 -0.93 11.60
C ALA A 152 -4.97 -2.23 11.81
N PRO A 153 -5.29 -2.94 12.91
CA PRO A 153 -4.69 -4.21 13.24
C PRO A 153 -5.07 -5.32 12.27
N ALA A 154 -4.22 -6.34 12.20
CA ALA A 154 -4.45 -7.60 11.53
C ALA A 154 -4.97 -8.62 12.52
N LEU A 155 -6.09 -9.23 12.23
CA LEU A 155 -6.50 -10.43 12.92
C LEU A 155 -5.76 -11.64 12.31
N ARG A 156 -4.89 -12.30 13.10
CA ARG A 156 -4.24 -13.55 12.73
C ARG A 156 -4.42 -14.56 13.86
N ASN A 157 -4.85 -15.77 13.54
CA ASN A 157 -5.08 -16.82 14.55
C ASN A 157 -5.95 -16.37 15.73
N ASN A 158 -7.00 -15.59 15.46
CA ASN A 158 -7.87 -14.97 16.46
C ASN A 158 -7.19 -13.94 17.40
N GLU A 159 -5.95 -13.58 17.15
CA GLU A 159 -5.24 -12.54 17.86
C GLU A 159 -4.99 -11.34 16.96
N TRP A 160 -5.12 -10.17 17.55
CA TRP A 160 -4.76 -8.96 16.87
C TRP A 160 -3.24 -8.86 16.81
N THR A 161 -2.68 -8.80 15.61
CA THR A 161 -1.24 -8.72 15.39
C THR A 161 -0.86 -7.43 14.66
N ASN A 162 0.35 -6.92 14.82
CA ASN A 162 0.86 -5.74 14.14
C ASN A 162 1.31 -6.06 12.72
N ASP A 163 0.67 -5.45 11.75
CA ASP A 163 1.09 -5.52 10.38
C ASP A 163 1.95 -4.29 10.03
N LYS A 164 3.19 -4.30 10.51
CA LYS A 164 4.12 -3.18 10.50
C LYS A 164 4.37 -2.54 9.13
N SER A 165 3.99 -3.21 8.06
CA SER A 165 4.35 -2.80 6.71
C SER A 165 3.17 -2.68 5.75
N GLN A 166 1.92 -2.91 6.21
CA GLN A 166 0.85 -3.14 5.27
C GLN A 166 -0.36 -2.29 5.58
N MET A 167 -0.71 -1.44 4.65
CA MET A 167 -1.99 -0.76 4.65
C MET A 167 -3.09 -1.78 4.43
N ARG A 168 -3.98 -1.89 5.41
CA ARG A 168 -5.14 -2.77 5.26
C ARG A 168 -6.28 -2.05 4.60
N ARG A 169 -7.05 -2.85 3.90
CA ARG A 169 -8.15 -2.48 3.06
C ARG A 169 -9.42 -2.38 3.82
N GLU A 170 -9.51 -1.44 4.63
CA GLU A 170 -10.77 -0.98 5.12
C GLU A 170 -11.15 0.28 4.36
N ARG A 171 -12.39 0.70 4.44
CA ARG A 171 -12.85 1.98 3.91
C ARG A 171 -12.23 3.19 4.63
N TYR A 172 -11.06 3.00 5.21
CA TYR A 172 -10.29 4.10 5.76
C TYR A 172 -9.47 4.70 4.64
N THR A 173 -9.48 5.98 4.60
CA THR A 173 -8.53 6.77 3.85
C THR A 173 -7.22 6.78 4.63
N TYR A 174 -6.51 5.65 4.66
CA TYR A 174 -5.23 5.56 5.36
C TYR A 174 -4.26 6.63 4.89
N TRP A 175 -3.52 7.16 5.85
CA TRP A 175 -2.46 8.14 5.62
C TRP A 175 -2.94 9.47 5.08
N THR A 176 -4.24 9.69 5.02
CA THR A 176 -4.83 10.97 4.66
C THR A 176 -5.06 11.84 5.89
N ILE A 177 -5.32 13.10 5.65
CA ILE A 177 -5.70 14.04 6.71
C ILE A 177 -6.96 13.57 7.45
N GLU A 178 -7.94 13.01 6.74
CA GLU A 178 -9.14 12.43 7.37
C GLU A 178 -8.79 11.32 8.37
N HIS A 179 -7.81 10.47 8.02
CA HIS A 179 -7.36 9.43 8.93
C HIS A 179 -6.71 10.03 10.19
N VAL A 180 -5.88 11.06 10.04
CA VAL A 180 -5.27 11.74 11.19
C VAL A 180 -6.33 12.36 12.11
N LEU A 181 -7.36 13.00 11.53
CA LEU A 181 -8.45 13.58 12.33
C LEU A 181 -9.29 12.50 13.03
N ALA A 182 -9.56 11.40 12.36
CA ALA A 182 -10.37 10.31 12.91
C ALA A 182 -9.65 9.51 14.01
N ALA A 183 -8.37 9.19 13.79
CA ALA A 183 -7.59 8.37 14.72
C ALA A 183 -6.87 9.19 15.80
N GLY A 184 -6.46 10.41 15.47
CA GLY A 184 -5.51 11.19 16.27
C GLY A 184 -4.07 10.71 16.10
N LEU A 185 -3.14 11.39 16.74
CA LEU A 185 -1.74 11.00 16.83
C LEU A 185 -1.43 10.47 18.21
N ILE A 186 -0.69 9.38 18.28
CA ILE A 186 -0.21 8.85 19.55
C ILE A 186 1.00 9.65 19.98
N ASP A 187 0.92 10.20 21.16
CA ASP A 187 2.06 10.71 21.91
C ASP A 187 2.57 9.58 22.80
N PRO A 188 3.83 9.12 22.67
CA PRO A 188 4.35 8.05 23.51
C PRO A 188 4.39 8.37 24.99
N ASP A 189 4.36 9.64 25.34
CA ASP A 189 4.43 10.12 26.72
C ASP A 189 3.03 10.43 27.29
N SER A 190 1.98 10.22 26.50
CA SER A 190 0.58 10.43 26.90
C SER A 190 -0.26 9.16 26.78
N PRO A 191 -1.09 8.83 27.76
CA PRO A 191 -2.01 7.69 27.67
C PRO A 191 -3.14 7.89 26.64
N ASN A 192 -3.38 9.14 26.23
CA ASN A 192 -4.43 9.49 25.30
C ASN A 192 -3.86 9.99 23.96
N PRO A 193 -4.47 9.60 22.82
CA PRO A 193 -4.08 10.14 21.54
C PRO A 193 -4.36 11.64 21.47
N MET A 194 -3.47 12.38 20.83
CA MET A 194 -3.68 13.77 20.49
C MET A 194 -4.73 13.84 19.37
N ARG A 195 -5.88 14.43 19.67
CA ARG A 195 -6.99 14.56 18.73
C ARG A 195 -7.05 15.96 18.15
N PHE A 196 -7.58 16.03 16.94
CA PHE A 196 -7.79 17.26 16.20
C PHE A 196 -9.25 17.34 15.81
N ASP A 197 -9.94 18.37 16.27
CA ASP A 197 -11.37 18.56 16.00
C ASP A 197 -11.63 19.10 14.59
N SER A 198 -10.60 19.61 13.94
CA SER A 198 -10.73 20.22 12.60
C SER A 198 -9.40 20.27 11.85
N LEU A 199 -9.48 20.39 10.53
CA LEU A 199 -8.33 20.62 9.66
C LEU A 199 -7.51 21.85 10.09
N PRO A 200 -8.08 23.04 10.40
CA PRO A 200 -7.29 24.16 10.86
C PRO A 200 -6.46 23.88 12.12
N GLN A 201 -7.00 23.11 13.04
CA GLN A 201 -6.27 22.71 14.25
C GLN A 201 -5.07 21.83 13.91
N PHE A 202 -5.25 20.85 13.03
CA PHE A 202 -4.16 20.01 12.55
C PHE A 202 -3.11 20.83 11.77
N VAL A 203 -3.52 21.74 10.89
CA VAL A 203 -2.62 22.64 10.15
C VAL A 203 -1.79 23.49 11.11
N THR A 204 -2.40 24.00 12.17
CA THR A 204 -1.70 24.75 13.22
C THR A 204 -0.67 23.87 13.92
N PHE A 205 -1.03 22.66 14.28
CA PHE A 205 -0.11 21.69 14.88
C PHE A 205 1.05 21.36 13.92
N TYR A 206 0.75 21.06 12.66
CA TYR A 206 1.79 20.78 11.66
C TYR A 206 2.77 21.95 11.54
N ARG A 207 2.27 23.18 11.44
CA ARG A 207 3.09 24.38 11.31
C ARG A 207 3.93 24.67 12.55
N SER A 208 3.36 24.51 13.74
CA SER A 208 4.02 24.89 14.99
C SER A 208 4.89 23.78 15.58
N VAL A 209 4.62 22.52 15.26
CA VAL A 209 5.29 21.36 15.85
C VAL A 209 6.01 20.54 14.79
N LEU A 210 5.28 19.90 13.83
CA LEU A 210 5.87 18.98 12.89
C LEU A 210 6.90 19.62 11.96
N LYS A 211 6.62 20.82 11.45
CA LYS A 211 7.59 21.59 10.66
C LYS A 211 8.91 21.84 11.40
N ARG A 212 8.85 21.97 12.73
CA ARG A 212 10.04 22.27 13.56
C ARG A 212 10.84 21.04 13.97
N VAL A 213 10.39 19.84 13.62
CA VAL A 213 11.15 18.61 13.82
C VAL A 213 12.47 18.69 13.05
N SER A 214 12.44 19.32 11.88
CA SER A 214 13.63 19.65 11.12
C SER A 214 14.14 21.05 11.41
N VAL A 215 15.45 21.19 11.49
CA VAL A 215 16.14 22.48 11.56
C VAL A 215 16.55 23.02 10.19
N SER A 216 16.41 22.21 9.14
CA SER A 216 16.78 22.56 7.76
C SER A 216 15.80 23.62 7.20
N PRO A 217 16.30 24.75 6.67
CA PRO A 217 15.44 25.74 6.02
C PRO A 217 14.73 25.21 4.78
N TYR A 218 15.35 24.26 4.07
CA TYR A 218 14.76 23.62 2.89
C TYR A 218 13.55 22.76 3.26
N GLU A 219 13.69 21.93 4.30
CA GLU A 219 12.59 21.10 4.79
C GLU A 219 11.45 21.94 5.37
N GLN A 220 11.79 23.04 6.05
CA GLN A 220 10.77 23.97 6.53
C GLN A 220 10.02 24.64 5.37
N ALA A 221 10.72 25.00 4.30
CA ALA A 221 10.10 25.57 3.09
C ALA A 221 9.19 24.54 2.38
N ILE A 222 9.62 23.29 2.26
CA ILE A 222 8.78 22.20 1.72
C ILE A 222 7.52 22.00 2.60
N SER A 223 7.67 22.05 3.90
CA SER A 223 6.54 21.98 4.84
C SER A 223 5.54 23.12 4.64
N ASP A 224 6.01 24.34 4.39
CA ASP A 224 5.14 25.48 4.07
C ASP A 224 4.38 25.25 2.75
N ARG A 225 5.04 24.77 1.69
CA ARG A 225 4.39 24.44 0.42
C ARG A 225 3.33 23.33 0.59
N TYR A 226 3.60 22.35 1.45
CA TYR A 226 2.61 21.32 1.77
C TYR A 226 1.37 21.91 2.46
N LEU A 227 1.54 22.83 3.40
CA LEU A 227 0.42 23.50 4.07
C LEU A 227 -0.38 24.38 3.10
N ASP A 228 0.30 25.08 2.18
CA ASP A 228 -0.35 25.85 1.12
C ASP A 228 -1.13 24.92 0.15
N TYR A 229 -0.54 23.78 -0.21
CA TYR A 229 -1.21 22.74 -0.99
C TYR A 229 -2.49 22.24 -0.32
N LEU A 230 -2.43 21.88 0.98
CA LEU A 230 -3.62 21.46 1.73
C LEU A 230 -4.70 22.54 1.77
N SER A 231 -4.28 23.80 1.96
CA SER A 231 -5.21 24.94 2.05
C SER A 231 -5.89 25.25 0.73
N SER A 232 -5.25 24.93 -0.40
CA SER A 232 -5.76 25.15 -1.75
C SER A 232 -6.50 23.95 -2.34
N SER A 233 -6.38 22.77 -1.71
CA SER A 233 -7.05 21.56 -2.19
C SER A 233 -8.56 21.67 -2.09
N ARG A 234 -9.27 21.14 -3.09
CA ARG A 234 -10.74 20.99 -3.05
C ARG A 234 -11.20 19.90 -2.10
N THR A 235 -10.33 18.94 -1.80
CA THR A 235 -10.61 17.77 -0.96
C THR A 235 -9.49 17.55 0.05
N PRO A 236 -9.19 18.53 0.92
CA PRO A 236 -8.02 18.49 1.79
C PRO A 236 -7.99 17.30 2.75
N LEU A 237 -9.16 16.79 3.13
CA LEU A 237 -9.27 15.61 3.99
C LEU A 237 -8.83 14.33 3.28
N ALA A 238 -8.98 14.26 1.96
CA ALA A 238 -8.56 13.09 1.16
C ALA A 238 -7.08 13.16 0.74
N GLU A 239 -6.39 14.26 1.02
CA GLU A 239 -4.97 14.38 0.69
C GLU A 239 -4.10 13.54 1.62
N PRO A 240 -3.04 12.87 1.08
CA PRO A 240 -2.09 12.13 1.89
C PRO A 240 -1.33 13.03 2.87
N LEU A 241 -0.98 12.48 4.02
CA LEU A 241 -0.08 13.13 4.97
C LEU A 241 1.35 13.14 4.43
N LEU A 242 1.98 14.30 4.35
CA LEU A 242 3.43 14.42 4.20
C LEU A 242 4.08 14.20 5.58
N ILE A 243 4.71 13.05 5.75
CA ILE A 243 5.23 12.59 7.05
C ILE A 243 6.69 13.02 7.18
N PRO A 244 7.04 13.89 8.13
CA PRO A 244 8.43 14.24 8.38
C PRO A 244 9.13 13.15 9.20
N GLU A 245 10.41 12.92 8.96
CA GLU A 245 11.29 12.04 9.74
C GLU A 245 10.69 10.64 10.00
N PHE A 246 10.29 9.97 8.94
CA PHE A 246 9.61 8.67 9.05
C PHE A 246 10.49 7.58 9.64
N ARG A 247 9.98 6.91 10.67
CA ARG A 247 10.64 5.84 11.41
C ARG A 247 10.16 4.45 10.93
N TYR A 248 10.57 4.02 9.77
CA TYR A 248 10.09 2.81 9.07
C TYR A 248 10.34 1.48 9.81
N ALA A 249 11.28 1.42 10.77
CA ALA A 249 11.50 0.22 11.59
C ALA A 249 10.82 0.27 12.98
N GLY A 250 9.99 1.28 13.23
CA GLY A 250 9.25 1.46 14.47
C GLY A 250 9.88 2.47 15.45
N LYS A 251 9.20 2.72 16.58
CA LYS A 251 9.58 3.77 17.54
C LYS A 251 10.98 3.61 18.13
N GLU A 252 11.31 2.40 18.56
CA GLU A 252 12.46 2.16 19.44
C GLU A 252 13.73 1.70 18.72
N LYS A 253 13.62 1.32 17.45
CA LYS A 253 14.79 0.86 16.70
C LYS A 253 15.62 2.04 16.24
N LYS A 254 16.92 1.96 16.50
CA LYS A 254 17.87 2.85 15.83
C LYS A 254 17.83 2.56 14.35
N HIS A 255 17.60 3.61 13.57
CA HIS A 255 17.64 3.55 12.11
C HIS A 255 19.02 3.93 11.65
N GLU A 256 19.55 3.19 10.69
CA GLU A 256 20.81 3.55 10.03
C GLU A 256 20.59 4.81 9.18
N PHE A 257 19.43 4.88 8.50
CA PHE A 257 19.03 6.02 7.71
C PHE A 257 17.61 6.47 8.09
N ARG A 258 17.32 7.75 7.87
CA ARG A 258 16.00 8.36 7.95
C ARG A 258 15.72 9.08 6.66
N LEU A 259 14.47 9.31 6.38
CA LEU A 259 14.00 10.10 5.26
C LEU A 259 13.38 11.38 5.79
N ASP A 260 13.80 12.51 5.24
CA ASP A 260 13.31 13.82 5.69
C ASP A 260 11.81 13.93 5.52
N PHE A 261 11.28 13.41 4.40
CA PHE A 261 9.85 13.27 4.21
C PHE A 261 9.47 11.92 3.61
N THR A 262 8.23 11.51 3.88
CA THR A 262 7.65 10.31 3.29
C THR A 262 6.19 10.54 2.97
N VAL A 263 5.76 10.10 1.79
CA VAL A 263 4.37 10.01 1.38
C VAL A 263 3.95 8.56 1.35
N LEU A 264 2.97 8.21 2.19
CA LEU A 264 2.23 6.97 2.11
C LEU A 264 0.91 7.27 1.41
N ASN A 265 0.84 7.00 0.12
CA ASN A 265 -0.36 7.32 -0.64
C ASN A 265 -1.41 6.21 -0.48
N GLY A 266 -2.47 6.47 0.28
CA GLY A 266 -3.56 5.51 0.51
C GLY A 266 -4.40 5.18 -0.73
N HIS A 267 -4.28 5.94 -1.81
CA HIS A 267 -5.00 5.71 -3.05
C HIS A 267 -4.25 4.76 -3.99
N THR A 268 -2.93 4.91 -4.11
CA THR A 268 -2.08 4.06 -4.97
C THR A 268 -1.38 2.96 -4.20
N LEU A 269 -1.25 3.11 -2.88
CA LEU A 269 -0.47 2.26 -1.97
C LEU A 269 1.06 2.40 -2.15
N ASP A 270 1.50 3.43 -2.87
CA ASP A 270 2.91 3.71 -3.05
C ASP A 270 3.50 4.33 -1.79
N LEU A 271 4.72 3.93 -1.49
CA LEU A 271 5.54 4.48 -0.42
C LEU A 271 6.75 5.18 -1.05
N THR A 272 6.75 6.50 -1.01
CA THR A 272 7.83 7.31 -1.57
C THR A 272 8.47 8.16 -0.48
N GLY A 273 9.77 8.03 -0.34
CA GLY A 273 10.59 8.84 0.55
C GLY A 273 11.31 9.95 -0.21
N PHE A 274 11.53 11.05 0.47
CA PHE A 274 12.25 12.22 -0.05
C PHE A 274 13.38 12.58 0.90
N GLU A 275 14.52 12.82 0.33
CA GLU A 275 15.73 13.19 1.06
C GLU A 275 16.27 14.51 0.53
N ILE A 276 16.57 15.41 1.44
CA ILE A 276 17.14 16.71 1.16
C ILE A 276 18.61 16.64 1.54
N SER A 277 19.46 16.42 0.53
CA SER A 277 20.88 16.16 0.73
C SER A 277 21.75 17.16 -0.01
N PRO A 278 21.93 18.39 0.54
CA PRO A 278 22.92 19.30 -0.02
C PRO A 278 24.32 18.71 0.16
N ALA A 279 25.12 18.68 -0.89
CA ALA A 279 26.47 18.07 -0.91
C ALA A 279 27.40 18.66 0.16
N SER A 280 27.13 19.90 0.58
CA SER A 280 27.91 20.62 1.59
C SER A 280 27.80 20.08 3.01
N THR A 281 26.84 19.22 3.33
CA THR A 281 26.53 18.83 4.71
C THR A 281 26.98 17.42 5.09
N HIS A 282 27.26 16.53 4.16
CA HIS A 282 27.39 15.10 4.46
C HIS A 282 28.75 14.46 4.18
N VAL A 283 29.68 15.14 3.52
CA VAL A 283 30.97 14.52 3.18
C VAL A 283 32.14 15.36 3.67
N SER A 284 32.88 14.81 4.64
CA SER A 284 34.17 15.37 5.05
C SER A 284 35.32 14.59 4.39
N VAL A 285 36.20 15.30 3.69
CA VAL A 285 37.41 14.71 3.10
C VAL A 285 38.53 14.79 4.12
N LYS A 286 39.13 13.63 4.42
CA LYS A 286 40.33 13.57 5.26
C LYS A 286 41.54 14.12 4.51
N LYS A 287 42.38 14.95 5.19
CA LYS A 287 43.58 15.56 4.62
C LYS A 287 43.34 16.49 3.41
N ALA A 288 42.34 17.35 3.49
CA ALA A 288 42.00 18.29 2.43
C ALA A 288 43.17 19.22 2.03
N GLY A 289 44.05 19.55 2.93
CA GLY A 289 45.21 20.44 2.66
C GLY A 289 46.34 19.85 1.78
N GLU A 290 46.32 18.54 1.53
CA GLU A 290 47.34 17.83 0.73
C GLU A 290 46.87 17.53 -0.71
N LYS A 291 45.63 17.92 -1.09
CA LYS A 291 44.99 17.54 -2.36
C LYS A 291 44.63 18.73 -3.21
N THR A 292 44.67 18.55 -4.53
CA THR A 292 44.16 19.56 -5.47
C THR A 292 42.64 19.64 -5.41
N GLN A 293 42.05 20.79 -5.77
CA GLN A 293 40.60 20.99 -5.81
C GLN A 293 39.89 19.94 -6.67
N THR A 294 40.50 19.53 -7.79
CA THR A 294 39.96 18.51 -8.69
C THR A 294 39.90 17.14 -8.01
N GLN A 295 40.93 16.77 -7.27
CA GLN A 295 41.00 15.50 -6.49
C GLN A 295 39.97 15.53 -5.36
N LEU A 296 39.84 16.64 -4.64
CA LEU A 296 38.86 16.83 -3.60
C LEU A 296 37.43 16.68 -4.15
N ASN A 297 37.12 17.32 -5.28
CA ASN A 297 35.80 17.24 -5.89
C ASN A 297 35.47 15.83 -6.40
N ALA A 298 36.45 15.10 -6.93
CA ALA A 298 36.27 13.72 -7.38
C ALA A 298 35.97 12.78 -6.19
N GLU A 299 36.75 12.87 -5.10
CA GLU A 299 36.54 12.06 -3.90
C GLU A 299 35.22 12.38 -3.18
N LEU A 300 34.86 13.65 -3.12
CA LEU A 300 33.56 14.08 -2.57
C LEU A 300 32.40 13.48 -3.37
N ARG A 301 32.50 13.50 -4.68
CA ARG A 301 31.49 12.95 -5.58
C ARG A 301 31.40 11.43 -5.43
N GLU A 302 32.52 10.72 -5.43
CA GLU A 302 32.53 9.26 -5.27
C GLU A 302 31.98 8.83 -3.90
N ALA A 303 32.39 9.51 -2.82
CA ALA A 303 31.90 9.25 -1.48
C ALA A 303 30.39 9.51 -1.38
N TRP A 304 29.91 10.58 -2.02
CA TRP A 304 28.48 10.91 -2.07
C TRP A 304 27.67 9.87 -2.88
N GLU A 305 28.15 9.48 -4.06
CA GLU A 305 27.51 8.44 -4.88
C GLU A 305 27.43 7.09 -4.13
N HIS A 306 28.49 6.74 -3.39
CA HIS A 306 28.53 5.53 -2.57
C HIS A 306 27.49 5.57 -1.43
N GLU A 307 27.40 6.68 -0.71
CA GLU A 307 26.45 6.85 0.39
C GLU A 307 25.01 6.84 -0.12
N MET A 308 24.75 7.51 -1.24
CA MET A 308 23.44 7.51 -1.90
C MET A 308 23.00 6.11 -2.31
N LYS A 309 23.93 5.34 -2.92
CA LYS A 309 23.63 3.96 -3.30
C LYS A 309 23.34 3.08 -2.08
N LYS A 310 24.16 3.16 -1.06
CA LYS A 310 24.00 2.40 0.19
C LYS A 310 22.64 2.69 0.84
N ARG A 311 22.22 3.95 0.86
CA ARG A 311 20.94 4.39 1.40
C ARG A 311 19.77 3.86 0.54
N ASN A 312 19.84 4.01 -0.78
CA ASN A 312 18.79 3.55 -1.67
C ASN A 312 18.62 2.01 -1.57
N ASP A 313 19.72 1.26 -1.56
CA ASP A 313 19.71 -0.20 -1.36
C ASP A 313 19.08 -0.59 0.00
N TYR A 314 19.30 0.24 1.01
CA TYR A 314 18.73 0.03 2.34
C TYR A 314 17.21 0.21 2.32
N PHE A 315 16.70 1.31 1.78
CA PHE A 315 15.25 1.60 1.74
C PHE A 315 14.49 0.68 0.80
N GLN A 316 15.12 0.21 -0.27
CA GLN A 316 14.51 -0.74 -1.19
C GLN A 316 14.06 -2.03 -0.48
N LYS A 317 14.75 -2.46 0.58
CA LYS A 317 14.36 -3.62 1.42
C LYS A 317 13.01 -3.41 2.12
N PHE A 318 12.60 -2.17 2.31
CA PHE A 318 11.32 -1.79 2.92
C PHE A 318 10.26 -1.41 1.89
N GLY A 319 10.55 -1.57 0.59
CA GLY A 319 9.66 -1.19 -0.49
C GLY A 319 9.47 0.32 -0.63
N VAL A 320 10.46 1.10 -0.19
CA VAL A 320 10.44 2.56 -0.28
C VAL A 320 11.22 3.02 -1.51
N SER A 321 10.56 3.74 -2.40
CA SER A 321 11.23 4.48 -3.48
C SER A 321 11.75 5.80 -2.94
N VAL A 322 13.04 6.09 -3.14
CA VAL A 322 13.66 7.32 -2.61
C VAL A 322 13.96 8.31 -3.74
N VAL A 323 13.50 9.54 -3.55
CA VAL A 323 13.85 10.70 -4.37
C VAL A 323 14.80 11.59 -3.57
N THR A 324 15.95 11.94 -4.14
CA THR A 324 16.91 12.81 -3.47
C THR A 324 17.02 14.15 -4.18
N PHE A 325 16.86 15.23 -3.42
CA PHE A 325 17.08 16.59 -3.87
C PHE A 325 18.49 17.03 -3.47
N THR A 326 19.27 17.41 -4.47
CA THR A 326 20.66 17.89 -4.31
C THR A 326 20.73 19.41 -4.43
N ASP A 327 21.90 20.00 -4.21
CA ASP A 327 22.11 21.44 -4.25
C ASP A 327 21.50 22.11 -5.50
N SER A 328 21.64 21.49 -6.67
CA SER A 328 21.06 22.04 -7.91
C SER A 328 19.54 22.06 -7.90
N HIS A 329 18.89 21.09 -7.27
CA HIS A 329 17.44 21.04 -7.12
C HIS A 329 16.97 22.04 -6.05
N LEU A 330 17.72 22.18 -4.97
CA LEU A 330 17.37 23.02 -3.82
C LEU A 330 17.45 24.54 -4.10
N THR A 331 17.96 24.93 -5.27
CA THR A 331 17.87 26.31 -5.74
C THR A 331 16.43 26.71 -6.09
N ASP A 332 15.56 25.72 -6.39
CA ASP A 332 14.15 25.91 -6.69
C ASP A 332 13.29 24.94 -5.82
N ILE A 333 12.88 25.44 -4.68
CA ILE A 333 12.04 24.66 -3.73
C ILE A 333 10.65 24.39 -4.29
N ASP A 334 10.13 25.26 -5.15
CA ASP A 334 8.83 25.05 -5.78
C ASP A 334 8.89 23.85 -6.73
N ALA A 335 9.95 23.72 -7.52
CA ALA A 335 10.17 22.56 -8.36
C ALA A 335 10.36 21.27 -7.52
N CYS A 336 11.08 21.33 -6.39
CA CYS A 336 11.19 20.20 -5.47
C CYS A 336 9.82 19.77 -4.93
N PHE A 337 9.00 20.74 -4.52
CA PHE A 337 7.68 20.45 -4.01
C PHE A 337 6.73 19.92 -5.10
N ASP A 338 6.88 20.35 -6.36
CA ASP A 338 6.09 19.81 -7.48
C ASP A 338 6.26 18.29 -7.64
N VAL A 339 7.49 17.80 -7.47
CA VAL A 339 7.75 16.34 -7.47
C VAL A 339 7.06 15.64 -6.30
N ILE A 340 7.06 16.24 -5.12
CA ILE A 340 6.33 15.72 -3.95
C ILE A 340 4.83 15.76 -4.22
N ARG A 341 4.32 16.86 -4.77
CA ARG A 341 2.91 17.08 -5.10
C ARG A 341 2.37 16.04 -6.08
N GLU A 342 3.15 15.63 -7.08
CA GLU A 342 2.77 14.54 -7.98
C GLU A 342 2.47 13.25 -7.21
N ARG A 343 3.26 12.91 -6.19
CA ARG A 343 3.02 11.73 -5.36
C ARG A 343 1.82 11.90 -4.42
N LEU A 344 1.62 13.09 -3.88
CA LEU A 344 0.43 13.41 -3.08
C LEU A 344 -0.86 13.32 -3.91
N MET A 345 -0.83 13.85 -5.13
CA MET A 345 -1.99 13.89 -6.04
C MET A 345 -2.25 12.56 -6.75
N ALA A 346 -1.32 11.63 -6.74
CA ALA A 346 -1.50 10.36 -7.43
C ALA A 346 -2.76 9.65 -6.92
N ARG A 347 -3.60 9.21 -7.84
CA ARG A 347 -4.81 8.43 -7.56
C ARG A 347 -4.72 7.14 -8.36
N SER A 348 -5.31 6.07 -7.84
CA SER A 348 -5.43 4.85 -8.65
C SER A 348 -6.22 5.22 -9.92
N THR A 349 -5.68 4.84 -11.07
CA THR A 349 -6.45 4.86 -12.31
C THR A 349 -7.77 4.15 -12.04
N GLY A 350 -8.88 4.79 -12.32
CA GLY A 350 -10.26 4.50 -11.93
C GLY A 350 -10.68 3.02 -11.75
N PRO A 351 -11.88 2.73 -11.33
CA PRO A 351 -12.29 1.36 -11.05
C PRO A 351 -12.02 0.49 -12.27
N VAL A 352 -11.20 -0.54 -12.09
CA VAL A 352 -11.03 -1.57 -13.11
C VAL A 352 -12.39 -2.24 -13.24
N SER A 353 -13.07 -2.01 -14.37
CA SER A 353 -14.38 -2.62 -14.61
C SER A 353 -14.21 -4.15 -14.70
N LEU A 354 -15.01 -4.88 -13.94
CA LEU A 354 -15.01 -6.34 -13.99
C LEU A 354 -15.32 -6.84 -15.40
N ASP A 355 -16.26 -6.19 -16.09
CA ASP A 355 -16.64 -6.53 -17.47
C ASP A 355 -15.46 -6.33 -18.43
N ALA A 356 -14.69 -5.26 -18.28
CA ALA A 356 -13.49 -5.04 -19.10
C ALA A 356 -12.40 -6.08 -18.81
N ALA A 357 -12.21 -6.47 -17.54
CA ALA A 357 -11.24 -7.50 -17.17
C ALA A 357 -11.64 -8.89 -17.69
N LEU A 358 -12.92 -9.27 -17.58
CA LEU A 358 -13.45 -10.52 -18.11
C LEU A 358 -13.41 -10.54 -19.65
N LYS A 359 -13.73 -9.42 -20.31
CA LYS A 359 -13.61 -9.30 -21.76
C LYS A 359 -12.18 -9.46 -22.24
N SER A 360 -11.21 -8.82 -21.57
CA SER A 360 -9.79 -8.98 -21.89
C SER A 360 -9.33 -10.43 -21.75
N LEU A 361 -9.79 -11.14 -20.72
CA LEU A 361 -9.50 -12.54 -20.50
C LEU A 361 -10.18 -13.43 -21.58
N GLN A 362 -11.41 -13.10 -21.96
CA GLN A 362 -12.16 -13.75 -23.04
C GLN A 362 -11.44 -13.62 -24.40
N ASP A 363 -11.06 -12.40 -24.76
CA ASP A 363 -10.40 -12.11 -26.03
C ASP A 363 -9.06 -12.85 -26.13
N SER A 364 -8.35 -13.00 -25.02
CA SER A 364 -7.03 -13.66 -24.96
C SER A 364 -7.09 -15.17 -24.85
N TYR A 365 -8.14 -15.73 -24.23
CA TYR A 365 -8.20 -17.14 -23.83
C TYR A 365 -9.51 -17.87 -24.19
N GLY A 366 -10.43 -17.21 -24.90
CA GLY A 366 -11.66 -17.84 -25.39
C GLY A 366 -12.64 -18.20 -24.28
N ILE A 367 -12.84 -17.31 -23.30
CA ILE A 367 -13.86 -17.49 -22.27
C ILE A 367 -15.20 -17.01 -22.81
N GLY A 368 -16.23 -17.86 -22.81
CA GLY A 368 -17.61 -17.42 -23.09
C GLY A 368 -18.10 -16.44 -22.01
N VAL A 369 -18.70 -15.33 -22.39
CA VAL A 369 -19.35 -14.35 -21.46
C VAL A 369 -20.81 -14.70 -21.30
#